data_9b908b70f75af79397ae7504d4d23737
#
_entry.id   9b908b70f75af79397ae7504d4d23737
#
_cell.length_a   1.000
_cell.length_b   1.000
_cell.length_c   1.000
_cell.angle_alpha   90.00
_cell.angle_beta   90.00
_cell.angle_gamma   90.00
#
_symmetry.space_group_name_H-M   'P 1'
#
loop_
_entity.id
_entity.type
_entity.pdbx_description
1 polymer ?
#
loop_
_entity_poly.entity_id
_entity_poly.type
_entity_poly.pdbx_seq_one_letter_code
_entity_poly.pdbx_strand_id
1 'polypeptide(L)'
;MSDKQENLVTSEEGKAHIRLSRWARFIIFVCFFIIHLLNCSDGGVVSARSNQIKEELQINDKSFGIYGSIVQIGRIIGTLSVMILLNLFDRKYLIFFALLLKCATFLIYFFTTNYFVIMAFRFLQGFSHVFTYVYFPTWVDQFGFQNYKTIMTSFIQTASPFGSVFGFNATTFLGDYKYGFALLAFTILPLDFILLFMPDKYFSPKIFFYKTIKEDHDGRESVFSLFEVDEEKMKQKQAEKEKKPEGPSIWLQLLRPVFATIVLARTVLMFSFMGTHYWIGDYFQNVLGQDGKLAKASVYSVVSLVGPFTGSMAGAAVCEKVGGYTKRASSLLCCGFSILTGICAVLIPMTNDMMVFTVELFLFFFFANCMMPILIGISFNCVDKKLKGASYGVNSLMCTFLGNLPAPSVYGFINDKYKDTNPKMAMACNLNYIWVNTILIALNFHFRKGENIEVKEVEETELKAIEENKE
;
A
#
# COMPACT_ATOMS: atom_id res chain seq x y z
N MET A 1 -41.28 9.76 10.91
CA MET A 1 -41.35 8.32 11.24
C MET A 1 -41.71 7.44 10.04
N SER A 2 -42.06 8.02 8.89
CA SER A 2 -42.52 7.31 7.67
C SER A 2 -41.39 6.75 6.81
N ASP A 3 -40.24 7.40 6.75
CA ASP A 3 -39.12 7.01 5.82
C ASP A 3 -38.28 5.80 6.26
N LYS A 4 -38.45 5.29 7.48
CA LYS A 4 -37.73 4.10 7.94
C LYS A 4 -38.34 2.77 7.48
N GLN A 5 -39.61 2.77 7.07
CA GLN A 5 -40.31 1.52 6.68
C GLN A 5 -40.17 1.18 5.19
N GLU A 6 -39.91 2.15 4.30
CA GLU A 6 -39.83 1.89 2.86
C GLU A 6 -38.57 1.12 2.41
N ASN A 7 -37.55 0.99 3.26
CA ASN A 7 -36.28 0.35 2.91
C ASN A 7 -36.15 -1.10 3.40
N LEU A 8 -37.15 -1.65 4.07
CA LEU A 8 -37.16 -3.03 4.58
C LEU A 8 -38.25 -3.82 3.86
N VAL A 9 -37.85 -4.79 3.03
CA VAL A 9 -38.77 -5.80 2.48
C VAL A 9 -38.64 -7.05 3.36
N THR A 10 -39.70 -7.38 4.08
CA THR A 10 -39.78 -8.63 4.85
C THR A 10 -40.21 -9.76 3.92
N SER A 11 -39.45 -10.86 3.85
CA SER A 11 -39.87 -12.10 3.23
C SER A 11 -40.58 -12.99 4.27
N GLU A 12 -41.38 -13.97 3.80
CA GLU A 12 -42.17 -14.90 4.63
C GLU A 12 -41.37 -15.69 5.68
N GLU A 13 -40.04 -15.61 5.67
CA GLU A 13 -39.15 -16.29 6.61
C GLU A 13 -38.54 -15.36 7.68
N GLY A 14 -39.04 -14.14 7.88
CA GLY A 14 -38.55 -13.20 8.90
C GLY A 14 -37.18 -12.57 8.61
N LYS A 15 -36.66 -12.70 7.40
CA LYS A 15 -35.38 -12.11 6.99
C LYS A 15 -35.59 -10.70 6.45
N ALA A 16 -34.97 -9.71 7.08
CA ALA A 16 -35.03 -8.34 6.59
C ALA A 16 -34.01 -8.13 5.46
N HIS A 17 -34.45 -7.60 4.33
CA HIS A 17 -33.60 -7.26 3.20
C HIS A 17 -33.36 -5.75 3.16
N ILE A 18 -32.10 -5.31 3.14
CA ILE A 18 -31.76 -3.89 2.92
C ILE A 18 -31.48 -3.67 1.44
N ARG A 19 -32.24 -2.79 0.83
CA ARG A 19 -32.00 -2.32 -0.52
C ARG A 19 -30.87 -1.30 -0.54
N LEU A 20 -29.75 -1.61 -1.20
CA LEU A 20 -28.62 -0.70 -1.41
C LEU A 20 -28.61 -0.23 -2.86
N SER A 21 -28.76 1.08 -3.06
CA SER A 21 -28.73 1.67 -4.40
C SER A 21 -27.37 1.48 -5.06
N ARG A 22 -27.34 1.05 -6.33
CA ARG A 22 -26.10 0.92 -7.13
C ARG A 22 -25.40 2.26 -7.30
N TRP A 23 -26.16 3.32 -7.55
CA TRP A 23 -25.62 4.66 -7.73
C TRP A 23 -24.96 5.19 -6.45
N ALA A 24 -25.58 4.98 -5.28
CA ALA A 24 -24.98 5.40 -4.01
C ALA A 24 -23.65 4.66 -3.75
N ARG A 25 -23.60 3.36 -4.00
CA ARG A 25 -22.34 2.58 -3.86
C ARG A 25 -21.26 3.05 -4.83
N PHE A 26 -21.64 3.36 -6.08
CA PHE A 26 -20.70 3.89 -7.05
C PHE A 26 -20.17 5.28 -6.65
N ILE A 27 -21.04 6.18 -6.20
CA ILE A 27 -20.63 7.51 -5.71
C ILE A 27 -19.67 7.37 -4.50
N ILE A 28 -20.00 6.53 -3.52
CA ILE A 28 -19.15 6.29 -2.35
C ILE A 28 -17.78 5.73 -2.79
N PHE A 29 -17.77 4.80 -3.75
CA PHE A 29 -16.52 4.25 -4.28
C PHE A 29 -15.66 5.33 -4.94
N VAL A 30 -16.26 6.19 -5.76
CA VAL A 30 -15.55 7.30 -6.42
C VAL A 30 -15.03 8.29 -5.38
N CYS A 31 -15.82 8.64 -4.37
CA CYS A 31 -15.37 9.49 -3.26
C CYS A 31 -14.17 8.84 -2.52
N PHE A 32 -14.24 7.55 -2.21
CA PHE A 32 -13.14 6.83 -1.57
C PHE A 32 -11.88 6.80 -2.43
N PHE A 33 -12.02 6.57 -3.72
CA PHE A 33 -10.89 6.58 -4.65
C PHE A 33 -10.20 7.96 -4.67
N ILE A 34 -10.98 9.04 -4.82
CA ILE A 34 -10.44 10.41 -4.85
C ILE A 34 -9.82 10.78 -3.49
N ILE A 35 -10.50 10.50 -2.38
CA ILE A 35 -9.97 10.74 -1.03
C ILE A 35 -8.67 9.97 -0.82
N HIS A 36 -8.60 8.71 -1.24
CA HIS A 36 -7.40 7.90 -1.09
C HIS A 36 -6.24 8.42 -1.93
N LEU A 37 -6.51 8.85 -3.16
CA LEU A 37 -5.54 9.50 -4.05
C LEU A 37 -4.97 10.76 -3.38
N LEU A 38 -5.84 11.66 -2.92
CA LEU A 38 -5.43 12.90 -2.24
C LEU A 38 -4.68 12.63 -0.94
N ASN A 39 -5.09 11.60 -0.20
CA ASN A 39 -4.45 11.20 1.04
C ASN A 39 -3.02 10.66 0.83
N CYS A 40 -2.76 10.05 -0.33
CA CYS A 40 -1.44 9.58 -0.73
C CYS A 40 -0.57 10.66 -1.39
N SER A 41 -1.11 11.87 -1.62
CA SER A 41 -0.41 12.95 -2.34
C SER A 41 0.62 13.69 -1.48
N ASP A 42 0.56 13.55 -0.19
CA ASP A 42 1.41 14.28 0.79
C ASP A 42 2.92 14.05 0.58
N GLY A 43 3.32 12.82 0.22
CA GLY A 43 4.70 12.51 -0.11
C GLY A 43 5.22 13.28 -1.32
N GLY A 44 4.38 13.41 -2.35
CA GLY A 44 4.68 14.18 -3.55
C GLY A 44 4.84 15.67 -3.27
N VAL A 45 3.97 16.26 -2.42
CA VAL A 45 4.08 17.68 -2.00
C VAL A 45 5.45 17.96 -1.37
N VAL A 46 5.87 17.10 -0.44
CA VAL A 46 7.15 17.25 0.27
C VAL A 46 8.33 17.12 -0.67
N SER A 47 8.31 16.10 -1.54
CA SER A 47 9.39 15.87 -2.51
C SER A 47 9.52 17.01 -3.53
N ALA A 48 8.40 17.62 -3.94
CA ALA A 48 8.40 18.70 -4.94
C ALA A 48 9.10 19.99 -4.45
N ARG A 49 9.06 20.25 -3.14
CA ARG A 49 9.56 21.49 -2.53
C ARG A 49 10.45 21.24 -1.31
N SER A 50 11.28 20.20 -1.39
CA SER A 50 12.19 19.81 -0.31
C SER A 50 13.10 20.93 0.17
N ASN A 51 13.70 21.71 -0.74
CA ASN A 51 14.57 22.82 -0.39
C ASN A 51 13.82 23.95 0.32
N GLN A 52 12.64 24.33 -0.18
CA GLN A 52 11.82 25.35 0.49
C GLN A 52 11.45 24.94 1.92
N ILE A 53 11.09 23.66 2.14
CA ILE A 53 10.79 23.15 3.49
C ILE A 53 12.03 23.21 4.38
N LYS A 54 13.21 22.83 3.87
CA LYS A 54 14.46 22.89 4.63
C LYS A 54 14.81 24.31 5.04
N GLU A 55 14.68 25.27 4.12
CA GLU A 55 14.95 26.69 4.35
C GLU A 55 13.99 27.31 5.38
N GLU A 56 12.67 27.09 5.22
CA GLU A 56 11.67 27.66 6.13
C GLU A 56 11.74 27.07 7.55
N LEU A 57 12.04 25.78 7.68
CA LEU A 57 12.20 25.13 8.98
C LEU A 57 13.61 25.26 9.55
N GLN A 58 14.55 25.85 8.81
CA GLN A 58 15.97 25.98 9.17
C GLN A 58 16.61 24.64 9.58
N ILE A 59 16.37 23.60 8.79
CA ILE A 59 16.84 22.24 9.04
C ILE A 59 17.82 21.75 7.98
N ASN A 60 18.76 20.91 8.42
CA ASN A 60 19.69 20.23 7.53
C ASN A 60 19.07 18.96 6.90
N ASP A 61 19.79 18.33 5.98
CA ASP A 61 19.33 17.14 5.26
C ASP A 61 19.06 15.95 6.20
N LYS A 62 19.84 15.78 7.26
CA LYS A 62 19.62 14.78 8.30
C LYS A 62 18.26 14.98 8.98
N SER A 63 17.94 16.19 9.42
CA SER A 63 16.66 16.52 10.06
C SER A 63 15.49 16.41 9.09
N PHE A 64 15.70 16.75 7.81
CA PHE A 64 14.70 16.55 6.76
C PHE A 64 14.43 15.06 6.47
N GLY A 65 15.44 14.20 6.55
CA GLY A 65 15.27 12.75 6.51
C GLY A 65 14.40 12.23 7.67
N ILE A 66 14.66 12.70 8.90
CA ILE A 66 13.85 12.36 10.09
C ILE A 66 12.40 12.85 9.92
N TYR A 67 12.21 14.05 9.36
CA TYR A 67 10.89 14.60 9.02
C TYR A 67 10.09 13.71 8.06
N GLY A 68 10.75 13.01 7.12
CA GLY A 68 10.12 12.00 6.25
C GLY A 68 9.81 10.70 6.99
N SER A 69 10.67 10.29 7.89
CA SER A 69 10.56 9.02 8.63
C SER A 69 9.47 9.04 9.71
N ILE A 70 9.20 10.18 10.36
CA ILE A 70 8.22 10.27 11.45
C ILE A 70 6.79 9.91 11.01
N VAL A 71 6.44 10.17 9.75
CA VAL A 71 5.15 9.79 9.15
C VAL A 71 4.99 8.26 9.17
N GLN A 72 6.08 7.51 8.93
CA GLN A 72 6.04 6.05 8.94
C GLN A 72 5.83 5.49 10.34
N ILE A 73 6.38 6.15 11.38
CA ILE A 73 6.10 5.81 12.77
C ILE A 73 4.60 6.01 13.06
N GLY A 74 4.04 7.13 12.62
CA GLY A 74 2.59 7.37 12.71
C GLY A 74 1.77 6.28 12.02
N ARG A 75 2.18 5.84 10.82
CA ARG A 75 1.53 4.75 10.09
C ARG A 75 1.60 3.41 10.85
N ILE A 76 2.73 3.07 11.45
CA ILE A 76 2.88 1.81 12.21
C ILE A 76 1.93 1.82 13.41
N ILE A 77 1.94 2.88 14.22
CA ILE A 77 1.07 3.00 15.39
C ILE A 77 -0.40 3.07 14.97
N GLY A 78 -0.71 3.80 13.90
CA GLY A 78 -2.04 3.84 13.31
C GLY A 78 -2.54 2.47 12.87
N THR A 79 -1.68 1.63 12.28
CA THR A 79 -2.06 0.26 11.86
C THR A 79 -2.45 -0.61 13.05
N LEU A 80 -1.72 -0.52 14.16
CA LEU A 80 -2.06 -1.26 15.38
C LEU A 80 -3.36 -0.74 16.01
N SER A 81 -3.56 0.58 15.98
CA SER A 81 -4.74 1.22 16.56
C SER A 81 -6.01 0.99 15.74
N VAL A 82 -5.94 1.03 14.41
CA VAL A 82 -7.11 0.96 13.52
C VAL A 82 -7.87 -0.36 13.66
N MET A 83 -7.16 -1.47 13.88
CA MET A 83 -7.78 -2.78 14.05
C MET A 83 -8.67 -2.84 15.31
N ILE A 84 -8.29 -2.13 16.36
CA ILE A 84 -9.05 -2.02 17.62
C ILE A 84 -10.18 -1.01 17.44
N LEU A 85 -9.87 0.18 16.94
CA LEU A 85 -10.80 1.30 16.85
C LEU A 85 -11.96 1.05 15.87
N LEU A 86 -11.74 0.34 14.75
CA LEU A 86 -12.79 -0.05 13.79
C LEU A 86 -13.81 -1.03 14.39
N ASN A 87 -13.46 -1.72 15.48
CA ASN A 87 -14.38 -2.62 16.18
C ASN A 87 -15.12 -1.93 17.33
N LEU A 88 -14.53 -0.86 17.93
CA LEU A 88 -15.09 -0.15 19.06
C LEU A 88 -16.02 1.00 18.65
N PHE A 89 -15.72 1.66 17.55
CA PHE A 89 -16.42 2.87 17.10
C PHE A 89 -17.15 2.65 15.79
N ASP A 90 -18.15 3.49 15.53
CA ASP A 90 -18.82 3.53 14.25
C ASP A 90 -17.86 3.95 13.14
N ARG A 91 -17.69 3.06 12.15
CA ARG A 91 -16.70 3.21 11.06
C ARG A 91 -16.85 4.53 10.33
N LYS A 92 -18.07 4.98 10.10
CA LYS A 92 -18.37 6.24 9.41
C LYS A 92 -17.77 7.44 10.15
N TYR A 93 -18.08 7.57 11.43
CA TYR A 93 -17.56 8.69 12.24
C TYR A 93 -16.05 8.57 12.45
N LEU A 94 -15.54 7.36 12.63
CA LEU A 94 -14.10 7.13 12.77
C LEU A 94 -13.33 7.61 11.53
N ILE A 95 -13.81 7.30 10.32
CA ILE A 95 -13.21 7.77 9.06
C ILE A 95 -13.34 9.28 8.93
N PHE A 96 -14.51 9.85 9.23
CA PHE A 96 -14.73 11.29 9.21
C PHE A 96 -13.73 12.03 10.11
N PHE A 97 -13.59 11.64 11.37
CA PHE A 97 -12.63 12.28 12.27
C PHE A 97 -11.17 12.05 11.87
N ALA A 98 -10.83 10.90 11.32
CA ALA A 98 -9.49 10.64 10.80
C ALA A 98 -9.16 11.55 9.60
N LEU A 99 -10.10 11.79 8.69
CA LEU A 99 -9.93 12.70 7.55
C LEU A 99 -9.90 14.16 8.01
N LEU A 100 -10.73 14.55 8.95
CA LEU A 100 -10.70 15.88 9.54
C LEU A 100 -9.34 16.16 10.22
N LEU A 101 -8.82 15.18 10.99
CA LEU A 101 -7.48 15.25 11.57
C LEU A 101 -6.41 15.39 10.49
N LYS A 102 -6.52 14.62 9.39
CA LYS A 102 -5.61 14.72 8.24
C LYS A 102 -5.61 16.12 7.63
N CYS A 103 -6.78 16.71 7.40
CA CYS A 103 -6.90 18.08 6.89
C CYS A 103 -6.26 19.10 7.85
N ALA A 104 -6.49 18.96 9.16
CA ALA A 104 -5.84 19.82 10.16
C ALA A 104 -4.30 19.70 10.08
N THR A 105 -3.76 18.50 9.87
CA THR A 105 -2.31 18.31 9.72
C THR A 105 -1.75 18.95 8.45
N PHE A 106 -2.55 19.09 7.39
CA PHE A 106 -2.15 19.78 6.17
C PHE A 106 -2.15 21.30 6.34
N LEU A 107 -3.08 21.83 7.12
CA LEU A 107 -3.21 23.28 7.29
C LEU A 107 -2.23 23.87 8.33
N ILE A 108 -1.62 23.03 9.17
CA ILE A 108 -0.70 23.50 10.23
C ILE A 108 0.48 24.31 9.71
N TYR A 109 0.92 24.03 8.46
CA TYR A 109 2.04 24.73 7.82
C TYR A 109 1.81 26.23 7.58
N PHE A 110 0.56 26.69 7.65
CA PHE A 110 0.25 28.13 7.60
C PHE A 110 0.39 28.82 8.95
N PHE A 111 0.34 28.06 10.05
CA PHE A 111 0.27 28.62 11.40
C PHE A 111 1.61 28.57 12.13
N THR A 112 2.52 27.70 11.73
CA THR A 112 3.80 27.54 12.43
C THR A 112 4.91 27.05 11.52
N THR A 113 6.13 27.51 11.81
CA THR A 113 7.39 26.99 11.26
C THR A 113 8.23 26.27 12.33
N ASN A 114 7.67 26.07 13.53
CA ASN A 114 8.37 25.36 14.58
C ASN A 114 8.52 23.87 14.21
N TYR A 115 9.77 23.43 14.07
CA TYR A 115 10.12 22.07 13.66
C TYR A 115 9.46 20.98 14.51
N PHE A 116 9.49 21.14 15.85
CA PHE A 116 8.94 20.11 16.76
C PHE A 116 7.41 20.01 16.67
N VAL A 117 6.73 21.13 16.52
CA VAL A 117 5.27 21.15 16.31
C VAL A 117 4.94 20.46 14.99
N ILE A 118 5.63 20.81 13.93
CA ILE A 118 5.43 20.19 12.61
C ILE A 118 5.72 18.69 12.65
N MET A 119 6.75 18.25 13.36
CA MET A 119 7.05 16.82 13.57
C MET A 119 5.90 16.07 14.25
N ALA A 120 5.28 16.65 15.28
CA ALA A 120 4.11 16.06 15.93
C ALA A 120 2.93 15.94 14.95
N PHE A 121 2.67 16.97 14.14
CA PHE A 121 1.62 16.91 13.12
C PHE A 121 1.95 15.96 11.96
N ARG A 122 3.22 15.80 11.59
CA ARG A 122 3.66 14.77 10.63
C ARG A 122 3.40 13.36 11.15
N PHE A 123 3.65 13.12 12.43
CA PHE A 123 3.27 11.86 13.06
C PHE A 123 1.76 11.61 12.97
N LEU A 124 0.93 12.60 13.35
CA LEU A 124 -0.53 12.53 13.25
C LEU A 124 -1.02 12.35 11.81
N GLN A 125 -0.32 12.93 10.84
CA GLN A 125 -0.58 12.76 9.42
C GLN A 125 -0.42 11.30 8.98
N GLY A 126 0.63 10.63 9.45
CA GLY A 126 0.85 9.20 9.21
C GLY A 126 -0.19 8.34 9.93
N PHE A 127 -0.51 8.66 11.18
CA PHE A 127 -1.50 7.97 11.98
C PHE A 127 -2.89 8.00 11.31
N SER A 128 -3.37 9.18 10.93
CA SER A 128 -4.68 9.36 10.30
C SER A 128 -4.79 8.70 8.92
N HIS A 129 -3.68 8.63 8.17
CA HIS A 129 -3.64 8.02 6.84
C HIS A 129 -4.10 6.55 6.84
N VAL A 130 -3.76 5.80 7.88
CA VAL A 130 -3.99 4.34 7.93
C VAL A 130 -5.46 3.99 8.01
N PHE A 131 -6.30 4.84 8.61
CA PHE A 131 -7.73 4.57 8.72
C PHE A 131 -8.40 4.40 7.36
N THR A 132 -8.09 5.27 6.41
CA THR A 132 -8.60 5.18 5.03
C THR A 132 -7.93 4.04 4.26
N TYR A 133 -6.62 3.85 4.44
CA TYR A 133 -5.84 2.80 3.79
C TYR A 133 -6.35 1.39 4.11
N VAL A 134 -6.75 1.15 5.36
CA VAL A 134 -7.29 -0.15 5.81
C VAL A 134 -8.78 -0.28 5.51
N TYR A 135 -9.54 0.79 5.71
CA TYR A 135 -11.00 0.72 5.61
C TYR A 135 -11.49 0.64 4.16
N PHE A 136 -10.92 1.38 3.21
CA PHE A 136 -11.44 1.44 1.85
C PHE A 136 -11.40 0.10 1.10
N PRO A 137 -10.31 -0.67 1.12
CA PRO A 137 -10.32 -2.02 0.56
C PRO A 137 -11.33 -2.96 1.26
N THR A 138 -11.45 -2.85 2.58
CA THR A 138 -12.42 -3.63 3.37
C THR A 138 -13.86 -3.26 2.99
N TRP A 139 -14.14 -1.98 2.74
CA TRP A 139 -15.43 -1.53 2.24
C TRP A 139 -15.75 -2.10 0.85
N VAL A 140 -14.78 -2.11 -0.05
CA VAL A 140 -14.96 -2.71 -1.39
C VAL A 140 -15.28 -4.20 -1.28
N ASP A 141 -14.64 -4.92 -0.39
CA ASP A 141 -14.94 -6.34 -0.17
C ASP A 141 -16.37 -6.55 0.34
N GLN A 142 -16.86 -5.69 1.23
CA GLN A 142 -18.18 -5.80 1.83
C GLN A 142 -19.31 -5.26 0.92
N PHE A 143 -19.13 -4.11 0.31
CA PHE A 143 -20.17 -3.35 -0.39
C PHE A 143 -19.93 -3.19 -1.91
N GLY A 144 -18.76 -3.56 -2.40
CA GLY A 144 -18.41 -3.47 -3.82
C GLY A 144 -19.30 -4.33 -4.72
N PHE A 145 -19.31 -4.02 -6.02
CA PHE A 145 -20.04 -4.81 -7.01
C PHE A 145 -19.38 -6.19 -7.15
N GLN A 146 -20.18 -7.25 -7.03
CA GLN A 146 -19.69 -8.62 -6.87
C GLN A 146 -18.78 -9.05 -8.04
N ASN A 147 -19.17 -8.73 -9.27
CA ASN A 147 -18.43 -9.09 -10.47
C ASN A 147 -17.19 -8.20 -10.71
N TYR A 148 -17.04 -7.10 -9.95
CA TYR A 148 -15.99 -6.10 -10.14
C TYR A 148 -15.14 -5.83 -8.89
N LYS A 149 -15.30 -6.60 -7.82
CA LYS A 149 -14.58 -6.39 -6.54
C LYS A 149 -13.06 -6.33 -6.72
N THR A 150 -12.49 -7.25 -7.50
CA THR A 150 -11.05 -7.27 -7.78
C THR A 150 -10.60 -6.02 -8.51
N ILE A 151 -11.37 -5.58 -9.51
CA ILE A 151 -11.08 -4.36 -10.27
C ILE A 151 -11.16 -3.14 -9.36
N MET A 152 -12.22 -3.02 -8.55
CA MET A 152 -12.40 -1.92 -7.60
C MET A 152 -11.25 -1.86 -6.57
N THR A 153 -10.84 -3.00 -6.03
CA THR A 153 -9.70 -3.07 -5.11
C THR A 153 -8.39 -2.65 -5.78
N SER A 154 -8.18 -3.07 -7.03
CA SER A 154 -7.02 -2.64 -7.82
C SER A 154 -7.01 -1.14 -8.06
N PHE A 155 -8.16 -0.54 -8.38
CA PHE A 155 -8.28 0.92 -8.51
C PHE A 155 -7.90 1.64 -7.21
N ILE A 156 -8.39 1.18 -6.04
CA ILE A 156 -8.00 1.79 -4.76
C ILE A 156 -6.49 1.69 -4.52
N GLN A 157 -5.87 0.56 -4.85
CA GLN A 157 -4.42 0.41 -4.68
C GLN A 157 -3.61 1.29 -5.64
N THR A 158 -4.09 1.50 -6.86
CA THR A 158 -3.43 2.40 -7.82
C THR A 158 -3.54 3.87 -7.44
N ALA A 159 -4.47 4.25 -6.55
CA ALA A 159 -4.59 5.62 -6.06
C ALA A 159 -3.31 6.13 -5.39
N SER A 160 -2.48 5.26 -4.79
CA SER A 160 -1.25 5.67 -4.10
C SER A 160 -0.19 6.24 -5.05
N PRO A 161 0.27 5.56 -6.11
CA PRO A 161 1.21 6.15 -7.06
C PRO A 161 0.62 7.35 -7.81
N PHE A 162 -0.66 7.30 -8.19
CA PHE A 162 -1.33 8.45 -8.81
C PHE A 162 -1.38 9.67 -7.88
N GLY A 163 -1.64 9.44 -6.59
CA GLY A 163 -1.64 10.49 -5.58
C GLY A 163 -0.27 11.14 -5.43
N SER A 164 0.81 10.36 -5.30
CA SER A 164 2.16 10.90 -5.23
C SER A 164 2.50 11.80 -6.43
N VAL A 165 2.16 11.35 -7.64
CA VAL A 165 2.37 12.13 -8.87
C VAL A 165 1.51 13.39 -8.88
N PHE A 166 0.23 13.28 -8.49
CA PHE A 166 -0.65 14.45 -8.38
C PHE A 166 -0.12 15.48 -7.40
N GLY A 167 0.28 15.06 -6.19
CA GLY A 167 0.83 15.95 -5.17
C GLY A 167 2.11 16.65 -5.63
N PHE A 168 3.04 15.90 -6.24
CA PHE A 168 4.28 16.47 -6.78
C PHE A 168 4.00 17.50 -7.87
N ASN A 169 3.20 17.15 -8.87
CA ASN A 169 2.93 18.03 -10.00
C ASN A 169 2.14 19.26 -9.56
N ALA A 170 1.05 19.10 -8.82
CA ALA A 170 0.26 20.22 -8.33
C ALA A 170 1.12 21.22 -7.54
N THR A 171 1.95 20.72 -6.62
CA THR A 171 2.84 21.58 -5.82
C THR A 171 3.94 22.23 -6.65
N THR A 172 4.49 21.52 -7.64
CA THR A 172 5.48 22.08 -8.57
C THR A 172 4.90 23.27 -9.34
N PHE A 173 3.66 23.17 -9.82
CA PHE A 173 3.02 24.26 -10.56
C PHE A 173 2.53 25.39 -9.65
N LEU A 174 2.00 25.08 -8.45
CA LEU A 174 1.60 26.08 -7.46
C LEU A 174 2.79 26.91 -6.94
N GLY A 175 3.97 26.32 -6.92
CA GLY A 175 5.18 27.03 -6.56
C GLY A 175 5.51 27.05 -5.06
N ASP A 176 4.60 26.59 -4.19
CA ASP A 176 4.78 26.57 -2.74
C ASP A 176 4.15 25.29 -2.16
N TYR A 177 4.86 24.63 -1.21
CA TYR A 177 4.36 23.42 -0.56
C TYR A 177 3.14 23.67 0.33
N LYS A 178 3.01 24.87 0.92
CA LYS A 178 1.84 25.25 1.74
C LYS A 178 0.57 25.24 0.91
N TYR A 179 0.61 25.82 -0.30
CA TYR A 179 -0.51 25.77 -1.23
C TYR A 179 -0.78 24.34 -1.73
N GLY A 180 0.27 23.51 -1.88
CA GLY A 180 0.11 22.10 -2.16
C GLY A 180 -0.71 21.38 -1.08
N PHE A 181 -0.35 21.54 0.18
CA PHE A 181 -1.08 20.98 1.31
C PHE A 181 -2.49 21.58 1.47
N ALA A 182 -2.65 22.89 1.25
CA ALA A 182 -3.97 23.53 1.27
C ALA A 182 -4.91 22.97 0.21
N LEU A 183 -4.40 22.78 -1.01
CA LEU A 183 -5.18 22.14 -2.09
C LEU A 183 -5.71 20.77 -1.66
N LEU A 184 -4.87 19.95 -1.04
CA LEU A 184 -5.28 18.62 -0.54
C LEU A 184 -6.35 18.75 0.55
N ALA A 185 -6.15 19.62 1.54
CA ALA A 185 -7.10 19.83 2.62
C ALA A 185 -8.46 20.31 2.12
N PHE A 186 -8.47 21.35 1.28
CA PHE A 186 -9.71 21.94 0.77
C PHE A 186 -10.43 21.03 -0.25
N THR A 187 -9.75 20.07 -0.85
CA THR A 187 -10.38 19.08 -1.73
C THR A 187 -10.92 17.89 -0.94
N ILE A 188 -10.24 17.46 0.13
CA ILE A 188 -10.69 16.34 0.99
C ILE A 188 -11.90 16.74 1.82
N LEU A 189 -11.93 17.94 2.40
CA LEU A 189 -13.00 18.40 3.30
C LEU A 189 -14.41 18.25 2.71
N PRO A 190 -14.75 18.76 1.51
CA PRO A 190 -16.08 18.62 0.97
C PRO A 190 -16.45 17.16 0.69
N LEU A 191 -15.49 16.32 0.26
CA LEU A 191 -15.71 14.90 0.04
C LEU A 191 -15.99 14.16 1.37
N ASP A 192 -15.31 14.54 2.43
CA ASP A 192 -15.51 14.00 3.76
C ASP A 192 -16.91 14.34 4.30
N PHE A 193 -17.36 15.57 4.10
CA PHE A 193 -18.74 15.95 4.42
C PHE A 193 -19.78 15.20 3.58
N ILE A 194 -19.53 14.96 2.29
CA ILE A 194 -20.42 14.12 1.46
C ILE A 194 -20.53 12.72 2.08
N LEU A 195 -19.44 12.12 2.51
CA LEU A 195 -19.46 10.80 3.17
C LEU A 195 -20.22 10.84 4.50
N LEU A 196 -20.11 11.93 5.27
CA LEU A 196 -20.84 12.12 6.53
C LEU A 196 -22.37 12.15 6.33
N PHE A 197 -22.86 12.72 5.24
CA PHE A 197 -24.28 12.77 4.93
C PHE A 197 -24.83 11.48 4.32
N MET A 198 -23.99 10.56 3.87
CA MET A 198 -24.43 9.26 3.37
C MET A 198 -25.05 8.40 4.49
N PRO A 199 -26.08 7.60 4.21
CA PRO A 199 -26.73 6.75 5.21
C PRO A 199 -25.78 5.71 5.84
N ASP A 200 -25.89 5.46 7.13
CA ASP A 200 -25.03 4.55 7.90
C ASP A 200 -25.03 3.11 7.37
N LYS A 201 -26.13 2.69 6.72
CA LYS A 201 -26.27 1.37 6.09
C LYS A 201 -25.19 1.05 5.06
N TYR A 202 -24.48 2.05 4.52
CA TYR A 202 -23.38 1.87 3.57
C TYR A 202 -22.00 1.76 4.24
N PHE A 203 -21.89 1.99 5.55
CA PHE A 203 -20.60 2.03 6.25
C PHE A 203 -20.44 0.93 7.30
N SER A 204 -21.52 0.49 7.93
CA SER A 204 -21.44 -0.38 9.08
C SER A 204 -22.38 -1.57 8.94
N PRO A 205 -21.86 -2.78 8.83
CA PRO A 205 -22.64 -3.99 9.01
C PRO A 205 -22.69 -4.34 10.51
N LYS A 206 -23.24 -3.47 11.33
CA LYS A 206 -23.11 -3.64 12.80
C LYS A 206 -23.69 -4.94 13.35
N ILE A 207 -24.49 -5.71 12.61
CA ILE A 207 -25.17 -6.91 13.17
C ILE A 207 -25.51 -7.96 12.07
N PHE A 208 -25.14 -7.75 10.81
CA PHE A 208 -25.69 -8.58 9.74
C PHE A 208 -24.61 -9.15 8.83
N PHE A 209 -24.50 -10.48 8.74
CA PHE A 209 -23.79 -11.13 7.65
C PHE A 209 -24.63 -11.03 6.38
N TYR A 210 -24.11 -10.36 5.37
CA TYR A 210 -24.74 -10.30 4.07
C TYR A 210 -24.44 -11.57 3.28
N LYS A 211 -25.48 -12.37 3.02
CA LYS A 211 -25.39 -13.40 1.96
C LYS A 211 -25.98 -12.78 0.71
N THR A 212 -25.18 -12.64 -0.33
CA THR A 212 -25.66 -12.17 -1.61
C THR A 212 -26.68 -13.17 -2.16
N ILE A 213 -27.89 -12.75 -2.32
CA ILE A 213 -28.88 -13.47 -3.10
C ILE A 213 -28.85 -12.85 -4.51
N LYS A 214 -28.76 -13.70 -5.50
CA LYS A 214 -28.65 -13.47 -6.94
C LYS A 214 -28.99 -12.04 -7.40
N GLU A 215 -28.09 -11.45 -8.20
CA GLU A 215 -28.42 -10.28 -9.02
C GLU A 215 -29.59 -10.67 -9.94
N ASP A 216 -30.66 -9.91 -9.88
CA ASP A 216 -31.77 -10.04 -10.81
C ASP A 216 -31.30 -9.64 -12.21
N HIS A 217 -31.70 -10.37 -13.24
CA HIS A 217 -31.25 -10.19 -14.63
C HIS A 217 -31.52 -8.79 -15.19
N ASP A 218 -32.33 -7.98 -14.52
CA ASP A 218 -32.82 -6.67 -14.99
C ASP A 218 -32.00 -5.48 -14.48
N GLY A 219 -30.90 -5.67 -13.80
CA GLY A 219 -29.97 -4.59 -13.45
C GLY A 219 -30.46 -3.58 -12.40
N ARG A 220 -31.56 -3.83 -11.70
CA ARG A 220 -32.24 -2.89 -10.79
C ARG A 220 -32.02 -3.24 -9.32
N GLU A 221 -30.95 -2.89 -8.71
CA GLU A 221 -30.70 -2.99 -7.28
C GLU A 221 -30.25 -4.37 -6.78
N SER A 222 -29.09 -4.43 -6.16
CA SER A 222 -28.66 -5.65 -5.45
C SER A 222 -29.37 -5.73 -4.10
N VAL A 223 -30.08 -6.83 -3.89
CA VAL A 223 -30.74 -7.15 -2.62
C VAL A 223 -29.76 -7.96 -1.76
N PHE A 224 -29.49 -7.51 -0.55
CA PHE A 224 -28.71 -8.27 0.43
C PHE A 224 -29.65 -8.86 1.48
N SER A 225 -29.57 -10.16 1.74
CA SER A 225 -30.29 -10.77 2.85
C SER A 225 -29.55 -10.52 4.16
N LEU A 226 -30.27 -10.02 5.12
CA LEU A 226 -29.84 -9.83 6.48
C LEU A 226 -30.13 -11.09 7.28
N PHE A 227 -29.10 -11.68 7.87
CA PHE A 227 -29.29 -12.69 8.91
C PHE A 227 -29.01 -12.04 10.25
N GLU A 228 -29.99 -12.08 11.15
CA GLU A 228 -29.77 -11.79 12.56
C GLU A 228 -28.74 -12.79 13.08
N VAL A 229 -27.62 -12.28 13.57
CA VAL A 229 -26.56 -13.15 14.09
C VAL A 229 -27.02 -13.58 15.48
N ASP A 230 -27.36 -14.84 15.59
CA ASP A 230 -27.50 -15.50 16.87
C ASP A 230 -26.12 -15.49 17.56
N GLU A 231 -25.93 -14.59 18.51
CA GLU A 231 -24.66 -14.43 19.23
C GLU A 231 -24.21 -15.72 19.90
N GLU A 232 -25.15 -16.56 20.31
CA GLU A 232 -24.84 -17.86 20.87
C GLU A 232 -24.26 -18.84 19.84
N LYS A 233 -24.78 -18.83 18.61
CA LYS A 233 -24.19 -19.65 17.51
C LYS A 233 -22.83 -19.13 17.06
N MET A 234 -22.57 -17.82 17.17
CA MET A 234 -21.24 -17.27 16.91
C MET A 234 -20.26 -17.66 18.00
N LYS A 235 -20.66 -17.57 19.27
CA LYS A 235 -19.84 -18.03 20.40
C LYS A 235 -19.59 -19.53 20.34
N GLN A 236 -20.56 -20.35 19.94
CA GLN A 236 -20.39 -21.77 19.72
C GLN A 236 -19.44 -22.08 18.55
N LYS A 237 -19.58 -21.40 17.40
CA LYS A 237 -18.65 -21.54 16.27
C LYS A 237 -17.24 -21.01 16.56
N GLN A 238 -17.09 -20.00 17.42
CA GLN A 238 -15.79 -19.58 17.93
C GLN A 238 -15.19 -20.62 18.87
N ALA A 239 -15.99 -21.16 19.80
CA ALA A 239 -15.55 -22.24 20.71
C ALA A 239 -15.22 -23.55 19.98
N GLU A 240 -15.94 -23.88 18.89
CA GLU A 240 -15.58 -25.01 18.01
C GLU A 240 -14.32 -24.75 17.17
N LYS A 241 -14.05 -23.49 16.78
CA LYS A 241 -12.79 -23.13 16.11
C LYS A 241 -11.60 -23.19 17.05
N GLU A 242 -11.81 -22.86 18.33
CA GLU A 242 -10.77 -22.96 19.37
C GLU A 242 -10.45 -24.41 19.74
N LYS A 243 -11.38 -25.34 19.54
CA LYS A 243 -11.18 -26.80 19.80
C LYS A 243 -10.54 -27.58 18.65
N LYS A 244 -10.32 -26.99 17.46
CA LYS A 244 -9.57 -27.67 16.39
C LYS A 244 -8.08 -27.63 16.71
N PRO A 245 -7.35 -28.77 16.53
CA PRO A 245 -5.91 -28.80 16.79
C PRO A 245 -5.23 -27.65 16.05
N GLU A 246 -4.46 -26.88 16.79
CA GLU A 246 -3.66 -25.80 16.24
C GLU A 246 -2.76 -26.36 15.17
N GLY A 247 -2.94 -25.95 13.93
CA GLY A 247 -1.94 -26.14 12.89
C GLY A 247 -0.61 -25.54 13.34
N PRO A 248 0.52 -25.82 12.69
CA PRO A 248 1.83 -25.35 13.11
C PRO A 248 1.77 -23.84 13.41
N SER A 249 2.34 -23.45 14.56
CA SER A 249 2.30 -22.08 15.06
C SER A 249 2.56 -21.08 13.93
N ILE A 250 1.76 -20.03 13.87
CA ILE A 250 1.90 -18.93 12.88
C ILE A 250 3.36 -18.44 12.80
N TRP A 251 4.02 -18.36 13.95
CA TRP A 251 5.40 -17.92 14.04
C TRP A 251 6.36 -18.89 13.35
N LEU A 252 6.12 -20.18 13.44
CA LEU A 252 6.97 -21.20 12.82
C LEU A 252 6.87 -21.12 11.27
N GLN A 253 5.69 -20.82 10.73
CA GLN A 253 5.53 -20.65 9.28
C GLN A 253 6.15 -19.34 8.79
N LEU A 254 6.03 -18.24 9.58
CA LEU A 254 6.61 -16.93 9.24
C LEU A 254 8.14 -16.90 9.38
N LEU A 255 8.72 -17.79 10.17
CA LEU A 255 10.18 -17.93 10.32
C LEU A 255 10.80 -18.88 9.27
N ARG A 256 10.03 -19.54 8.42
CA ARG A 256 10.60 -20.36 7.33
C ARG A 256 11.54 -19.55 6.46
N PRO A 257 12.74 -20.09 6.12
CA PRO A 257 13.74 -19.33 5.36
C PRO A 257 13.23 -18.77 4.03
N VAL A 258 12.34 -19.50 3.36
CA VAL A 258 11.72 -19.08 2.09
C VAL A 258 10.84 -17.84 2.30
N PHE A 259 10.01 -17.82 3.35
CA PHE A 259 9.18 -16.66 3.66
C PHE A 259 10.03 -15.46 4.11
N ALA A 260 10.96 -15.68 5.03
CA ALA A 260 11.83 -14.63 5.57
C ALA A 260 12.64 -13.93 4.46
N THR A 261 13.27 -14.70 3.56
CA THR A 261 14.08 -14.13 2.47
C THR A 261 13.23 -13.31 1.49
N ILE A 262 12.00 -13.72 1.19
CA ILE A 262 11.09 -12.96 0.32
C ILE A 262 10.63 -11.66 0.97
N VAL A 263 10.28 -11.70 2.26
CA VAL A 263 9.86 -10.50 3.01
C VAL A 263 11.02 -9.50 3.09
N LEU A 264 12.22 -9.95 3.40
CA LEU A 264 13.41 -9.10 3.45
C LEU A 264 13.76 -8.55 2.06
N ALA A 265 13.67 -9.36 1.00
CA ALA A 265 13.89 -8.90 -0.36
C ALA A 265 12.92 -7.76 -0.74
N ARG A 266 11.62 -7.93 -0.45
CA ARG A 266 10.62 -6.88 -0.67
C ARG A 266 10.88 -5.63 0.19
N THR A 267 11.36 -5.81 1.40
CA THR A 267 11.73 -4.71 2.31
C THR A 267 12.86 -3.86 1.73
N VAL A 268 13.88 -4.47 1.13
CA VAL A 268 14.97 -3.77 0.43
C VAL A 268 14.45 -2.95 -0.74
N LEU A 269 13.52 -3.50 -1.55
CA LEU A 269 12.88 -2.75 -2.63
C LEU A 269 12.12 -1.52 -2.10
N MET A 270 11.34 -1.69 -1.02
CA MET A 270 10.61 -0.58 -0.41
C MET A 270 11.53 0.50 0.15
N PHE A 271 12.68 0.13 0.71
CA PHE A 271 13.72 1.07 1.14
C PHE A 271 14.19 1.94 -0.02
N SER A 272 14.62 1.32 -1.11
CA SER A 272 15.13 2.06 -2.29
C SER A 272 14.05 2.93 -2.93
N PHE A 273 12.80 2.45 -2.99
CA PHE A 273 11.67 3.22 -3.52
C PHE A 273 11.37 4.44 -2.65
N MET A 274 11.21 4.26 -1.35
CA MET A 274 10.86 5.34 -0.44
C MET A 274 11.95 6.41 -0.39
N GLY A 275 13.22 6.01 -0.32
CA GLY A 275 14.36 6.93 -0.34
C GLY A 275 14.39 7.76 -1.64
N THR A 276 14.26 7.10 -2.79
CA THR A 276 14.27 7.79 -4.08
C THR A 276 13.08 8.74 -4.23
N HIS A 277 11.84 8.28 -3.96
CA HIS A 277 10.65 9.13 -4.10
C HIS A 277 10.66 10.33 -3.17
N TYR A 278 11.21 10.19 -1.98
CA TYR A 278 11.28 11.28 -1.00
C TYR A 278 12.31 12.34 -1.40
N TRP A 279 13.48 11.91 -1.90
CA TRP A 279 14.61 12.79 -2.17
C TRP A 279 14.78 13.21 -3.63
N ILE A 280 13.95 12.70 -4.55
CA ILE A 280 14.11 12.95 -5.99
C ILE A 280 13.98 14.44 -6.35
N GLY A 281 13.12 15.20 -5.65
CA GLY A 281 12.96 16.63 -5.88
C GLY A 281 14.23 17.41 -5.51
N ASP A 282 14.85 17.04 -4.39
CA ASP A 282 16.15 17.58 -3.95
C ASP A 282 17.26 17.23 -4.96
N TYR A 283 17.29 15.98 -5.42
CA TYR A 283 18.27 15.52 -6.40
C TYR A 283 18.16 16.25 -7.75
N PHE A 284 16.95 16.51 -8.24
CA PHE A 284 16.74 17.30 -9.46
C PHE A 284 17.33 18.70 -9.35
N GLN A 285 17.14 19.35 -8.22
CA GLN A 285 17.55 20.73 -8.03
C GLN A 285 19.02 20.86 -7.68
N ASN A 286 19.51 20.09 -6.72
CA ASN A 286 20.83 20.27 -6.14
C ASN A 286 21.93 19.47 -6.86
N VAL A 287 21.57 18.37 -7.55
CA VAL A 287 22.56 17.51 -8.24
C VAL A 287 22.51 17.68 -9.75
N LEU A 288 21.30 17.69 -10.34
CA LEU A 288 21.13 17.81 -11.78
C LEU A 288 20.96 19.28 -12.25
N GLY A 289 20.85 20.24 -11.32
CA GLY A 289 20.73 21.67 -11.64
C GLY A 289 19.45 22.02 -12.42
N GLN A 290 18.40 21.22 -12.31
CA GLN A 290 17.18 21.39 -13.10
C GLN A 290 16.11 22.10 -12.28
N ASP A 291 15.74 23.32 -12.72
CA ASP A 291 14.68 24.13 -12.10
C ASP A 291 13.37 24.19 -12.89
N GLY A 292 13.37 23.69 -14.11
CA GLY A 292 12.21 23.70 -15.00
C GLY A 292 11.04 22.91 -14.44
N LYS A 293 9.90 23.59 -14.15
CA LYS A 293 8.70 22.98 -13.55
C LYS A 293 8.17 21.81 -14.39
N LEU A 294 8.10 22.00 -15.72
CA LEU A 294 7.56 20.99 -16.63
C LEU A 294 8.49 19.77 -16.71
N ALA A 295 9.81 19.97 -16.77
CA ALA A 295 10.78 18.89 -16.80
C ALA A 295 10.70 18.04 -15.53
N LYS A 296 10.72 18.66 -14.34
CA LYS A 296 10.58 17.95 -13.06
C LYS A 296 9.27 17.17 -12.98
N ALA A 297 8.14 17.79 -13.36
CA ALA A 297 6.83 17.17 -13.32
C ALA A 297 6.70 15.98 -14.26
N SER A 298 7.20 16.10 -15.50
CA SER A 298 7.14 15.01 -16.48
C SER A 298 8.04 13.82 -16.08
N VAL A 299 9.27 14.09 -15.64
CA VAL A 299 10.18 13.04 -15.19
C VAL A 299 9.62 12.30 -13.99
N TYR A 300 9.15 13.04 -12.97
CA TYR A 300 8.54 12.42 -11.81
C TYR A 300 7.34 11.55 -12.17
N SER A 301 6.48 12.02 -13.09
CA SER A 301 5.31 11.28 -13.54
C SER A 301 5.68 9.98 -14.27
N VAL A 302 6.62 10.04 -15.19
CA VAL A 302 7.08 8.87 -15.95
C VAL A 302 7.73 7.84 -15.03
N VAL A 303 8.62 8.27 -14.16
CA VAL A 303 9.38 7.38 -13.27
C VAL A 303 8.49 6.79 -12.18
N SER A 304 7.63 7.60 -11.55
CA SER A 304 6.87 7.17 -10.37
C SER A 304 5.54 6.48 -10.69
N LEU A 305 5.02 6.63 -11.90
CA LEU A 305 3.75 6.06 -12.31
C LEU A 305 3.91 5.05 -13.45
N VAL A 306 4.47 5.48 -14.60
CA VAL A 306 4.52 4.64 -15.80
C VAL A 306 5.46 3.45 -15.59
N GLY A 307 6.65 3.68 -15.03
CA GLY A 307 7.63 2.62 -14.75
C GLY A 307 7.09 1.51 -13.86
N PRO A 308 6.60 1.84 -12.64
CA PRO A 308 6.03 0.83 -11.74
C PRO A 308 4.80 0.11 -12.30
N PHE A 309 3.89 0.83 -12.95
CA PHE A 309 2.68 0.24 -13.50
C PHE A 309 2.99 -0.76 -14.62
N THR A 310 3.75 -0.34 -15.63
CA THR A 310 4.13 -1.19 -16.76
C THR A 310 5.03 -2.34 -16.32
N GLY A 311 5.95 -2.11 -15.38
CA GLY A 311 6.82 -3.13 -14.81
C GLY A 311 6.03 -4.23 -14.09
N SER A 312 5.07 -3.87 -13.24
CA SER A 312 4.24 -4.84 -12.53
C SER A 312 3.43 -5.72 -13.49
N MET A 313 2.86 -5.14 -14.55
CA MET A 313 2.12 -5.89 -15.56
C MET A 313 3.04 -6.84 -16.35
N ALA A 314 4.20 -6.34 -16.80
CA ALA A 314 5.18 -7.12 -17.53
C ALA A 314 5.71 -8.29 -16.68
N GLY A 315 6.05 -8.02 -15.42
CA GLY A 315 6.55 -9.04 -14.49
C GLY A 315 5.53 -10.14 -14.23
N ALA A 316 4.26 -9.79 -14.02
CA ALA A 316 3.17 -10.75 -13.85
C ALA A 316 3.00 -11.61 -15.12
N ALA A 317 2.92 -10.99 -16.29
CA ALA A 317 2.73 -11.70 -17.56
C ALA A 317 3.90 -12.68 -17.88
N VAL A 318 5.16 -12.26 -17.62
CA VAL A 318 6.32 -13.14 -17.82
C VAL A 318 6.31 -14.27 -16.77
N CYS A 319 5.94 -14.00 -15.53
CA CYS A 319 5.83 -15.02 -14.49
C CYS A 319 4.82 -16.11 -14.84
N GLU A 320 3.67 -15.76 -15.39
CA GLU A 320 2.66 -16.72 -15.84
C GLU A 320 3.20 -17.64 -16.92
N LYS A 321 3.94 -17.09 -17.91
CA LYS A 321 4.58 -17.90 -18.99
C LYS A 321 5.61 -18.90 -18.46
N VAL A 322 6.27 -18.59 -17.36
CA VAL A 322 7.28 -19.46 -16.71
C VAL A 322 6.63 -20.50 -15.80
N GLY A 323 5.30 -20.46 -15.65
CA GLY A 323 4.50 -21.41 -14.86
C GLY A 323 4.07 -20.91 -13.50
N GLY A 324 3.99 -19.57 -13.35
CA GLY A 324 3.47 -18.88 -12.17
C GLY A 324 4.43 -18.83 -10.99
N TYR A 325 4.00 -18.19 -9.92
CA TYR A 325 4.82 -17.98 -8.72
C TYR A 325 4.97 -19.21 -7.82
N THR A 326 4.27 -20.31 -8.11
CA THR A 326 4.41 -21.59 -7.42
C THR A 326 5.72 -22.30 -7.79
N LYS A 327 6.17 -22.14 -9.04
CA LYS A 327 7.39 -22.80 -9.53
C LYS A 327 8.64 -22.06 -9.05
N ARG A 328 9.70 -22.83 -8.77
CA ARG A 328 11.04 -22.33 -8.42
C ARG A 328 11.61 -21.37 -9.45
N ALA A 329 11.27 -21.56 -10.75
CA ALA A 329 11.68 -20.69 -11.85
C ALA A 329 11.26 -19.21 -11.65
N SER A 330 10.20 -18.93 -10.88
CA SER A 330 9.78 -17.56 -10.53
C SER A 330 10.82 -16.81 -9.67
N SER A 331 11.51 -17.51 -8.77
CA SER A 331 12.61 -16.93 -7.99
C SER A 331 13.83 -16.64 -8.88
N LEU A 332 14.14 -17.50 -9.84
CA LEU A 332 15.20 -17.25 -10.82
C LEU A 332 14.87 -16.05 -11.71
N LEU A 333 13.62 -15.92 -12.15
CA LEU A 333 13.13 -14.76 -12.89
C LEU A 333 13.30 -13.45 -12.10
N CYS A 334 12.92 -13.46 -10.81
CA CYS A 334 13.16 -12.33 -9.91
C CYS A 334 14.65 -12.00 -9.76
N CYS A 335 15.52 -13.00 -9.72
CA CYS A 335 16.97 -12.78 -9.67
C CYS A 335 17.46 -12.04 -10.93
N GLY A 336 16.98 -12.44 -12.11
CA GLY A 336 17.28 -11.75 -13.38
C GLY A 336 16.83 -10.28 -13.36
N PHE A 337 15.59 -10.02 -12.97
CA PHE A 337 15.10 -8.64 -12.83
C PHE A 337 15.88 -7.83 -11.78
N SER A 338 16.28 -8.47 -10.66
CA SER A 338 17.08 -7.80 -9.64
C SER A 338 18.46 -7.40 -10.13
N ILE A 339 19.11 -8.25 -10.93
CA ILE A 339 20.40 -7.94 -11.56
C ILE A 339 20.25 -6.76 -12.53
N LEU A 340 19.23 -6.76 -13.40
CA LEU A 340 18.96 -5.64 -14.30
C LEU A 340 18.71 -4.33 -13.54
N THR A 341 17.94 -4.40 -12.45
CA THR A 341 17.73 -3.26 -11.55
C THR A 341 19.05 -2.79 -10.93
N GLY A 342 19.91 -3.71 -10.51
CA GLY A 342 21.24 -3.43 -9.96
C GLY A 342 22.17 -2.75 -10.96
N ILE A 343 22.14 -3.16 -12.21
CA ILE A 343 22.91 -2.50 -13.29
C ILE A 343 22.45 -1.04 -13.43
N CYS A 344 21.14 -0.78 -13.51
CA CYS A 344 20.61 0.58 -13.54
C CYS A 344 21.02 1.38 -12.29
N ALA A 345 21.00 0.76 -11.09
CA ALA A 345 21.41 1.40 -9.85
C ALA A 345 22.87 1.90 -9.85
N VAL A 346 23.76 1.21 -10.55
CA VAL A 346 25.17 1.61 -10.69
C VAL A 346 25.31 2.75 -11.71
N LEU A 347 24.55 2.72 -12.80
CA LEU A 347 24.64 3.72 -13.88
C LEU A 347 24.08 5.09 -13.47
N ILE A 348 22.93 5.12 -12.82
CA ILE A 348 22.20 6.36 -12.44
C ILE A 348 23.11 7.42 -11.77
N PRO A 349 23.93 7.12 -10.77
CA PRO A 349 24.80 8.13 -10.16
C PRO A 349 25.94 8.62 -11.06
N MET A 350 26.25 7.89 -12.13
CA MET A 350 27.30 8.27 -13.07
C MET A 350 26.82 9.33 -14.07
N THR A 351 25.51 9.45 -14.23
CA THR A 351 24.88 10.33 -15.22
C THR A 351 24.71 11.75 -14.70
N ASN A 352 24.90 12.75 -15.59
CA ASN A 352 24.62 14.18 -15.35
C ASN A 352 23.50 14.69 -16.25
N ASP A 353 23.20 14.01 -17.34
CA ASP A 353 22.16 14.40 -18.26
C ASP A 353 20.78 13.98 -17.77
N MET A 354 19.81 14.93 -17.78
CA MET A 354 18.47 14.70 -17.27
C MET A 354 17.68 13.65 -18.06
N MET A 355 17.91 13.56 -19.39
CA MET A 355 17.21 12.60 -20.23
C MET A 355 17.71 11.18 -19.97
N VAL A 356 19.04 11.01 -19.92
CA VAL A 356 19.66 9.72 -19.61
C VAL A 356 19.29 9.27 -18.20
N PHE A 357 19.37 10.16 -17.22
CA PHE A 357 18.91 9.92 -15.85
C PHE A 357 17.45 9.43 -15.81
N THR A 358 16.58 10.07 -16.59
CA THR A 358 15.15 9.70 -16.63
C THR A 358 14.96 8.29 -17.18
N VAL A 359 15.65 7.94 -18.24
CA VAL A 359 15.57 6.60 -18.85
C VAL A 359 16.13 5.54 -17.89
N GLU A 360 17.28 5.78 -17.30
CA GLU A 360 17.90 4.87 -16.35
C GLU A 360 17.04 4.65 -15.12
N LEU A 361 16.48 5.73 -14.55
CA LEU A 361 15.62 5.65 -13.38
C LEU A 361 14.25 5.00 -13.71
N PHE A 362 13.72 5.25 -14.92
CA PHE A 362 12.54 4.55 -15.42
C PHE A 362 12.80 3.04 -15.51
N LEU A 363 13.92 2.62 -16.09
CA LEU A 363 14.28 1.21 -16.21
C LEU A 363 14.50 0.58 -14.82
N PHE A 364 15.12 1.30 -13.88
CA PHE A 364 15.25 0.87 -12.50
C PHE A 364 13.90 0.56 -11.88
N PHE A 365 12.95 1.50 -11.94
CA PHE A 365 11.60 1.29 -11.38
C PHE A 365 10.80 0.24 -12.15
N PHE A 366 10.97 0.14 -13.45
CA PHE A 366 10.35 -0.88 -14.29
C PHE A 366 10.77 -2.29 -13.86
N PHE A 367 12.08 -2.59 -13.87
CA PHE A 367 12.57 -3.92 -13.49
C PHE A 367 12.33 -4.24 -12.01
N ALA A 368 12.48 -3.28 -11.14
CA ALA A 368 12.18 -3.45 -9.71
C ALA A 368 10.71 -3.81 -9.48
N ASN A 369 9.78 -3.18 -10.21
CA ASN A 369 8.36 -3.49 -10.08
C ASN A 369 7.94 -4.77 -10.82
N CYS A 370 8.70 -5.26 -11.80
CA CYS A 370 8.49 -6.61 -12.35
C CYS A 370 8.54 -7.70 -11.25
N MET A 371 9.34 -7.50 -10.21
CA MET A 371 9.48 -8.45 -9.11
C MET A 371 8.29 -8.39 -8.12
N MET A 372 7.63 -7.23 -7.95
CA MET A 372 6.64 -7.00 -6.88
C MET A 372 5.50 -8.03 -6.85
N PRO A 373 4.74 -8.29 -7.93
CA PRO A 373 3.66 -9.26 -7.91
C PRO A 373 4.17 -10.69 -7.66
N ILE A 374 5.37 -11.00 -8.14
CA ILE A 374 5.97 -12.32 -7.98
C ILE A 374 6.36 -12.56 -6.52
N LEU A 375 7.02 -11.61 -5.86
CA LEU A 375 7.43 -11.71 -4.46
C LEU A 375 6.20 -11.82 -3.53
N ILE A 376 5.12 -11.07 -3.81
CA ILE A 376 3.85 -11.19 -3.07
C ILE A 376 3.26 -12.59 -3.28
N GLY A 377 3.20 -13.07 -4.51
CA GLY A 377 2.68 -14.38 -4.85
C GLY A 377 3.44 -15.53 -4.17
N ILE A 378 4.78 -15.47 -4.17
CA ILE A 378 5.62 -16.45 -3.47
C ILE A 378 5.33 -16.42 -1.96
N SER A 379 5.23 -15.22 -1.36
CA SER A 379 4.96 -15.09 0.09
C SER A 379 3.62 -15.73 0.50
N PHE A 380 2.60 -15.67 -0.37
CA PHE A 380 1.31 -16.32 -0.13
C PHE A 380 1.34 -17.83 -0.26
N ASN A 381 2.26 -18.38 -1.06
CA ASN A 381 2.39 -19.82 -1.23
C ASN A 381 3.24 -20.49 -0.15
N CYS A 382 4.05 -19.71 0.57
CA CYS A 382 4.88 -20.24 1.65
C CYS A 382 4.11 -20.49 2.96
N VAL A 383 2.83 -20.12 3.02
CA VAL A 383 2.00 -20.22 4.23
C VAL A 383 0.65 -20.86 3.92
N ASP A 384 0.05 -21.48 4.94
CA ASP A 384 -1.28 -22.09 4.84
C ASP A 384 -2.34 -21.10 4.39
N LYS A 385 -3.36 -21.57 3.69
CA LYS A 385 -4.47 -20.76 3.16
C LYS A 385 -5.13 -19.88 4.24
N LYS A 386 -5.21 -20.37 5.49
CA LYS A 386 -5.78 -19.64 6.64
C LYS A 386 -4.90 -18.47 7.12
N LEU A 387 -3.60 -18.55 6.88
CA LEU A 387 -2.61 -17.57 7.35
C LEU A 387 -2.21 -16.53 6.30
N LYS A 388 -2.74 -16.58 5.08
CA LYS A 388 -2.39 -15.63 4.00
C LYS A 388 -2.61 -14.18 4.39
N GLY A 389 -3.70 -13.86 5.09
CA GLY A 389 -3.96 -12.49 5.58
C GLY A 389 -2.93 -12.02 6.60
N ALA A 390 -2.59 -12.88 7.57
CA ALA A 390 -1.55 -12.58 8.56
C ALA A 390 -0.16 -12.45 7.91
N SER A 391 0.17 -13.32 6.97
CA SER A 391 1.40 -13.25 6.16
C SER A 391 1.52 -11.91 5.42
N TYR A 392 0.45 -11.44 4.80
CA TYR A 392 0.43 -10.13 4.15
C TYR A 392 0.62 -8.99 5.15
N GLY A 393 -0.03 -9.07 6.31
CA GLY A 393 0.11 -8.11 7.40
C GLY A 393 1.56 -8.00 7.89
N VAL A 394 2.19 -9.14 8.19
CA VAL A 394 3.61 -9.19 8.60
C VAL A 394 4.53 -8.64 7.51
N ASN A 395 4.31 -9.05 6.26
CA ASN A 395 5.08 -8.56 5.13
C ASN A 395 4.97 -7.02 5.00
N SER A 396 3.75 -6.47 5.11
CA SER A 396 3.50 -5.02 5.06
C SER A 396 4.15 -4.27 6.23
N LEU A 397 4.07 -4.81 7.44
CA LEU A 397 4.72 -4.23 8.63
C LEU A 397 6.24 -4.22 8.49
N MET A 398 6.85 -5.31 8.05
CA MET A 398 8.30 -5.41 7.83
C MET A 398 8.77 -4.43 6.75
N CYS A 399 8.03 -4.32 5.64
CA CYS A 399 8.30 -3.33 4.59
C CYS A 399 8.22 -1.89 5.13
N THR A 400 7.27 -1.61 6.01
CA THR A 400 7.14 -0.26 6.60
C THR A 400 8.24 0.00 7.63
N PHE A 401 8.51 -0.95 8.52
CA PHE A 401 9.42 -0.77 9.65
C PHE A 401 10.90 -0.77 9.22
N LEU A 402 11.31 -1.74 8.39
CA LEU A 402 12.71 -1.89 7.96
C LEU A 402 12.99 -1.28 6.58
N GLY A 403 11.95 -1.02 5.77
CA GLY A 403 12.06 -0.42 4.45
C GLY A 403 11.75 1.08 4.47
N ASN A 404 10.46 1.42 4.54
CA ASN A 404 10.00 2.80 4.36
C ASN A 404 10.45 3.75 5.49
N LEU A 405 10.49 3.28 6.73
CA LEU A 405 10.83 4.10 7.89
C LEU A 405 12.28 4.59 7.86
N PRO A 406 13.31 3.73 7.69
CA PRO A 406 14.69 4.19 7.74
C PRO A 406 15.16 4.90 6.47
N ALA A 407 14.53 4.67 5.32
CA ALA A 407 15.02 5.14 4.03
C ALA A 407 15.22 6.67 3.94
N PRO A 408 14.25 7.54 4.29
CA PRO A 408 14.47 8.97 4.24
C PRO A 408 15.57 9.45 5.18
N SER A 409 15.65 8.87 6.40
CA SER A 409 16.64 9.25 7.40
C SER A 409 18.06 8.81 7.01
N VAL A 410 18.22 7.58 6.51
CA VAL A 410 19.52 7.06 6.06
C VAL A 410 20.05 7.87 4.89
N TYR A 411 19.18 8.14 3.90
CA TYR A 411 19.55 8.99 2.77
C TYR A 411 19.96 10.39 3.24
N GLY A 412 19.16 11.03 4.11
CA GLY A 412 19.45 12.36 4.65
C GLY A 412 20.75 12.43 5.44
N PHE A 413 21.05 11.39 6.24
CA PHE A 413 22.31 11.30 6.95
C PHE A 413 23.53 11.20 6.02
N ILE A 414 23.42 10.40 4.95
CA ILE A 414 24.49 10.27 3.96
C ILE A 414 24.65 11.58 3.18
N ASN A 415 23.53 12.20 2.77
CA ASN A 415 23.54 13.44 2.04
C ASN A 415 24.16 14.58 2.85
N ASP A 416 23.75 14.75 4.10
CA ASP A 416 24.30 15.78 5.01
C ASP A 416 25.82 15.67 5.19
N LYS A 417 26.34 14.42 5.20
CA LYS A 417 27.77 14.15 5.38
C LYS A 417 28.60 14.34 4.10
N TYR A 418 28.05 13.99 2.93
CA TYR A 418 28.83 13.87 1.71
C TYR A 418 28.43 14.89 0.61
N LYS A 419 27.40 15.74 0.79
CA LYS A 419 26.92 16.65 -0.24
C LYS A 419 28.00 17.56 -0.84
N ASP A 420 28.94 18.03 0.00
CA ASP A 420 30.00 18.94 -0.42
C ASP A 420 31.17 18.22 -1.16
N THR A 421 31.35 16.92 -0.90
CA THR A 421 32.42 16.11 -1.52
C THR A 421 31.90 15.24 -2.66
N ASN A 422 30.75 14.65 -2.51
CA ASN A 422 30.10 13.80 -3.54
C ASN A 422 28.57 13.86 -3.39
N PRO A 423 27.90 14.84 -4.04
CA PRO A 423 26.45 15.04 -3.90
C PRO A 423 25.60 13.86 -4.43
N LYS A 424 26.18 12.94 -5.22
CA LYS A 424 25.51 11.75 -5.73
C LYS A 424 25.58 10.56 -4.80
N MET A 425 26.37 10.63 -3.73
CA MET A 425 26.65 9.49 -2.85
C MET A 425 25.39 8.94 -2.17
N ALA A 426 24.50 9.81 -1.71
CA ALA A 426 23.28 9.39 -1.05
C ALA A 426 22.36 8.59 -1.99
N MET A 427 22.17 9.08 -3.21
CA MET A 427 21.39 8.36 -4.24
C MET A 427 22.08 7.05 -4.63
N ALA A 428 23.39 7.06 -4.81
CA ALA A 428 24.15 5.84 -5.09
C ALA A 428 23.98 4.77 -4.04
N CYS A 429 24.11 5.11 -2.76
CA CYS A 429 23.92 4.17 -1.63
C CYS A 429 22.48 3.65 -1.59
N ASN A 430 21.48 4.54 -1.74
CA ASN A 430 20.08 4.17 -1.70
C ASN A 430 19.69 3.20 -2.83
N LEU A 431 20.14 3.43 -4.05
CA LEU A 431 19.82 2.58 -5.19
C LEU A 431 20.63 1.27 -5.18
N ASN A 432 21.92 1.33 -4.87
CA ASN A 432 22.78 0.14 -4.85
C ASN A 432 22.46 -0.81 -3.68
N TYR A 433 21.65 -0.41 -2.72
CA TYR A 433 21.11 -1.32 -1.71
C TYR A 433 20.33 -2.49 -2.33
N ILE A 434 19.87 -2.36 -3.60
CA ILE A 434 19.23 -3.43 -4.38
C ILE A 434 20.08 -4.69 -4.53
N TRP A 435 21.41 -4.61 -4.44
CA TRP A 435 22.26 -5.81 -4.48
C TRP A 435 22.03 -6.76 -3.31
N VAL A 436 21.60 -6.22 -2.16
CA VAL A 436 21.14 -7.05 -1.02
C VAL A 436 19.86 -7.80 -1.40
N ASN A 437 18.95 -7.17 -2.16
CA ASN A 437 17.77 -7.85 -2.70
C ASN A 437 18.18 -9.03 -3.60
N THR A 438 19.15 -8.83 -4.48
CA THR A 438 19.66 -9.89 -5.38
C THR A 438 20.18 -11.09 -4.59
N ILE A 439 20.97 -10.85 -3.53
CA ILE A 439 21.48 -11.91 -2.65
C ILE A 439 20.32 -12.65 -1.96
N LEU A 440 19.33 -11.93 -1.41
CA LEU A 440 18.18 -12.52 -0.73
C LEU A 440 17.32 -13.38 -1.66
N ILE A 441 17.12 -12.94 -2.92
CA ILE A 441 16.40 -13.72 -3.92
C ILE A 441 17.20 -14.96 -4.36
N ALA A 442 18.50 -14.85 -4.49
CA ALA A 442 19.37 -16.00 -4.77
C ALA A 442 19.31 -17.06 -3.65
N LEU A 443 19.33 -16.61 -2.38
CA LEU A 443 19.11 -17.47 -1.23
C LEU A 443 17.72 -18.11 -1.24
N ASN A 444 16.68 -17.34 -1.57
CA ASN A 444 15.32 -17.86 -1.73
C ASN A 444 15.25 -18.96 -2.79
N PHE A 445 15.88 -18.76 -3.94
CA PHE A 445 15.97 -19.77 -4.99
C PHE A 445 16.66 -21.05 -4.49
N HIS A 446 17.68 -20.92 -3.63
CA HIS A 446 18.35 -22.07 -3.02
C HIS A 446 17.42 -22.82 -2.06
N PHE A 447 16.78 -22.12 -1.12
CA PHE A 447 15.89 -22.73 -0.13
C PHE A 447 14.68 -23.41 -0.75
N ARG A 448 14.11 -22.89 -1.82
CA ARG A 448 13.00 -23.53 -2.54
C ARG A 448 13.34 -24.87 -3.23
N LYS A 449 14.62 -25.25 -3.26
CA LYS A 449 15.03 -26.57 -3.76
C LYS A 449 14.54 -27.69 -2.82
N GLY A 450 14.50 -27.46 -1.52
CA GLY A 450 14.00 -28.41 -0.53
C GLY A 450 12.48 -28.56 -0.54
N GLU A 451 11.74 -27.46 -0.65
CA GLU A 451 10.26 -27.49 -0.60
C GLU A 451 9.61 -28.25 -1.77
N ASN A 452 10.20 -28.25 -2.96
CA ASN A 452 9.69 -29.02 -4.09
C ASN A 452 9.82 -30.56 -3.91
N ILE A 453 10.65 -31.00 -3.00
CA ILE A 453 10.81 -32.43 -2.67
C ILE A 453 9.69 -32.84 -1.69
N GLU A 454 9.45 -32.02 -0.66
CA GLU A 454 8.39 -32.28 0.32
C GLU A 454 6.98 -32.28 -0.31
N VAL A 455 6.70 -31.35 -1.25
CA VAL A 455 5.39 -31.31 -1.94
C VAL A 455 5.18 -32.53 -2.82
N LYS A 456 6.22 -33.02 -3.52
CA LYS A 456 6.13 -34.24 -4.33
C LYS A 456 5.91 -35.48 -3.49
N GLU A 457 6.60 -35.58 -2.34
CA GLU A 457 6.42 -36.71 -1.43
C GLU A 457 5.02 -36.75 -0.82
N VAL A 458 4.43 -35.59 -0.50
CA VAL A 458 3.06 -35.50 0.02
C VAL A 458 2.05 -35.81 -1.08
N GLU A 459 2.20 -35.30 -2.31
CA GLU A 459 1.32 -35.61 -3.44
C GLU A 459 1.39 -37.11 -3.82
N GLU A 460 2.59 -37.71 -3.82
CA GLU A 460 2.73 -39.16 -4.07
C GLU A 460 2.14 -40.02 -2.95
N THR A 461 2.21 -39.56 -1.70
CA THR A 461 1.60 -40.25 -0.57
C THR A 461 0.09 -40.12 -0.57
N GLU A 462 -0.46 -38.95 -0.92
CA GLU A 462 -1.91 -38.78 -1.09
C GLU A 462 -2.47 -39.57 -2.28
N LEU A 463 -1.74 -39.64 -3.41
CA LEU A 463 -2.12 -40.45 -4.57
C LEU A 463 -2.14 -41.91 -4.22
N LYS A 464 -1.14 -42.45 -3.52
CA LYS A 464 -1.11 -43.83 -3.03
C LYS A 464 -2.26 -44.13 -2.08
N ALA A 465 -2.57 -43.23 -1.14
CA ALA A 465 -3.70 -43.40 -0.22
C ALA A 465 -5.07 -43.36 -0.93
N ILE A 466 -5.18 -42.63 -2.06
CA ILE A 466 -6.40 -42.61 -2.89
C ILE A 466 -6.52 -43.90 -3.73
N GLU A 467 -5.40 -44.46 -4.18
CA GLU A 467 -5.38 -45.73 -4.91
C GLU A 467 -5.71 -46.92 -3.99
N GLU A 468 -5.13 -46.96 -2.78
CA GLU A 468 -5.42 -47.98 -1.77
C GLU A 468 -6.88 -47.95 -1.26
N ASN A 469 -7.57 -46.81 -1.30
CA ASN A 469 -8.99 -46.70 -0.94
C ASN A 469 -9.95 -47.05 -2.10
N LYS A 470 -9.44 -47.38 -3.29
CA LYS A 470 -10.23 -47.77 -4.46
C LYS A 470 -10.19 -49.28 -4.76
N GLU A 471 -9.30 -50.01 -4.08
CA GLU A 471 -9.29 -51.47 -4.03
C GLU A 471 -10.10 -51.98 -2.81
#